data_d67f820272966e9cede303553e752c26
#
_entry.id   d67f820272966e9cede303553e752c26
#
_cell.length_a   1.000
_cell.length_b   1.000
_cell.length_c   1.000
_cell.angle_alpha   90.00
_cell.angle_beta   90.00
_cell.angle_gamma   90.00
#
_symmetry.space_group_name_H-M   'P 1'
#
loop_
_entity.id
_entity.type
_entity.pdbx_description
1 polymer ?
#
loop_
_entity_poly.entity_id
_entity_poly.type
_entity_poly.pdbx_seq_one_letter_code
_entity_poly.pdbx_strand_id
1 'polypeptide(L)' 'MRIDRIKLISEMAIQEIKVGELSEKAGVSRVTISAMRSGKSCTKNSAIHVARALGVDVEELLEQPRKEHEQ' A
#
# COMPACT_ATOMS: atom_id res chain seq x y z
N MET A 1 -6.74 -6.86 6.16
CA MET A 1 -7.01 -5.50 5.67
C MET A 1 -6.52 -5.35 4.25
N ARG A 2 -7.01 -4.36 3.56
CA ARG A 2 -6.63 -4.14 2.18
C ARG A 2 -6.09 -2.76 1.97
N ILE A 3 -5.08 -2.68 1.14
CA ILE A 3 -4.52 -1.40 0.71
C ILE A 3 -5.27 -0.99 -0.55
N ASP A 4 -5.56 0.31 -0.66
CA ASP A 4 -6.12 0.84 -1.91
C ASP A 4 -4.99 0.80 -2.94
N ARG A 5 -5.10 -0.11 -3.90
CA ARG A 5 -4.01 -0.34 -4.84
C ARG A 5 -3.70 0.90 -5.68
N ILE A 6 -4.70 1.72 -5.96
CA ILE A 6 -4.47 2.93 -6.74
C ILE A 6 -3.61 3.90 -5.96
N LYS A 7 -3.90 4.07 -4.66
CA LYS A 7 -3.09 4.96 -3.84
C LYS A 7 -1.66 4.44 -3.69
N LEU A 8 -1.51 3.14 -3.51
CA LEU A 8 -0.18 2.56 -3.38
C LEU A 8 0.62 2.76 -4.67
N ILE A 9 0.02 2.44 -5.81
CA ILE A 9 0.71 2.59 -7.09
C ILE A 9 1.04 4.07 -7.33
N SER A 10 0.11 4.97 -6.99
CA SER A 10 0.34 6.39 -7.18
C SER A 10 1.50 6.89 -6.32
N GLU A 11 1.55 6.49 -5.05
CA GLU A 11 2.65 6.90 -4.18
C GLU A 11 3.98 6.37 -4.67
N MET A 12 3.99 5.11 -5.11
CA MET A 12 5.22 4.55 -5.64
C MET A 12 5.66 5.29 -6.90
N ALA A 13 4.72 5.68 -7.74
CA ALA A 13 5.05 6.42 -8.95
C ALA A 13 5.55 7.83 -8.62
N ILE A 14 4.90 8.51 -7.70
CA ILE A 14 5.32 9.85 -7.30
C ILE A 14 6.74 9.83 -6.75
N GLN A 15 7.06 8.83 -5.95
CA GLN A 15 8.38 8.73 -5.34
C GLN A 15 9.38 7.98 -6.22
N GLU A 16 8.92 7.49 -7.37
CA GLU A 16 9.76 6.77 -8.31
C GLU A 16 10.46 5.59 -7.64
N ILE A 17 9.72 4.88 -6.80
CA ILE A 17 10.26 3.74 -6.08
C ILE A 17 9.68 2.45 -6.66
N LYS A 18 10.53 1.46 -6.86
CA LYS A 18 10.12 0.19 -7.42
C LYS A 18 9.84 -0.82 -6.33
N VAL A 19 9.18 -1.92 -6.71
CA VAL A 19 8.80 -2.96 -5.76
C VAL A 19 10.01 -3.46 -4.97
N GLY A 20 11.13 -3.70 -5.66
CA GLY A 20 12.33 -4.17 -4.98
C GLY A 20 12.86 -3.18 -3.97
N GLU A 21 12.84 -1.90 -4.32
CA GLU A 21 13.31 -0.86 -3.41
C GLU A 21 12.37 -0.74 -2.21
N LEU A 22 11.08 -0.78 -2.47
CA LEU A 22 10.10 -0.68 -1.39
C LEU A 22 10.21 -1.89 -0.47
N SER A 23 10.44 -3.06 -1.04
CA SER A 23 10.63 -4.28 -0.27
C SER A 23 11.78 -4.10 0.72
N GLU A 24 12.89 -3.56 0.26
CA GLU A 24 14.04 -3.36 1.13
C GLU A 24 13.78 -2.29 2.18
N LYS A 25 13.15 -1.21 1.79
CA LYS A 25 12.86 -0.14 2.72
C LYS A 25 11.86 -0.54 3.79
N ALA A 26 10.85 -1.27 3.39
CA ALA A 26 9.76 -1.64 4.29
C ALA A 26 10.06 -2.91 5.08
N GLY A 27 11.00 -3.72 4.63
CA GLY A 27 11.25 -5.01 5.25
C GLY A 27 10.11 -5.98 4.97
N VAL A 28 9.45 -5.84 3.84
CA VAL A 28 8.30 -6.66 3.44
C VAL A 28 8.67 -7.33 2.13
N SER A 29 8.30 -8.58 1.94
CA SER A 29 8.70 -9.30 0.74
C SER A 29 8.10 -8.70 -0.52
N ARG A 30 8.78 -8.90 -1.64
CA ARG A 30 8.28 -8.42 -2.93
C ARG A 30 6.94 -9.05 -3.28
N VAL A 31 6.76 -10.31 -2.91
CA VAL A 31 5.52 -11.02 -3.19
C VAL A 31 4.37 -10.34 -2.47
N THR A 32 4.59 -9.94 -1.21
CA THR A 32 3.57 -9.27 -0.43
C THR A 32 3.23 -7.91 -1.04
N ILE A 33 4.24 -7.16 -1.45
CA ILE A 33 4.00 -5.84 -2.06
C ILE A 33 3.27 -6.00 -3.39
N SER A 34 3.66 -6.99 -4.19
CA SER A 34 2.97 -7.24 -5.45
C SER A 34 1.50 -7.61 -5.21
N ALA A 35 1.23 -8.38 -4.17
CA ALA A 35 -0.14 -8.72 -3.82
C ALA A 35 -0.93 -7.48 -3.42
N MET A 36 -0.31 -6.57 -2.67
CA MET A 36 -0.94 -5.32 -2.31
C MET A 36 -1.29 -4.50 -3.56
N ARG A 37 -0.39 -4.47 -4.52
CA ARG A 37 -0.62 -3.73 -5.76
C ARG A 37 -1.72 -4.35 -6.61
N SER A 38 -2.04 -5.61 -6.36
CA SER A 38 -3.13 -6.29 -7.04
C SER A 38 -4.46 -6.19 -6.30
N GLY A 39 -4.45 -5.55 -5.15
CA GLY A 39 -5.67 -5.38 -4.37
C GLY A 39 -5.97 -6.53 -3.42
N LYS A 40 -5.03 -7.41 -3.20
CA LYS A 40 -5.24 -8.52 -2.26
C LYS A 40 -5.05 -8.05 -0.83
N SER A 41 -5.68 -8.74 0.10
CA SER A 41 -5.56 -8.37 1.49
C SER A 41 -4.15 -8.64 2.00
N CYS A 42 -3.78 -7.95 3.07
CA CYS A 42 -2.47 -8.07 3.67
C CYS A 42 -2.63 -7.97 5.18
N THR A 43 -1.56 -8.26 5.92
CA THR A 43 -1.58 -8.11 7.36
C THR A 43 -1.44 -6.65 7.72
N LYS A 44 -1.89 -6.32 8.92
CA LYS A 44 -1.76 -4.96 9.43
C LYS A 44 -0.29 -4.54 9.50
N ASN A 45 0.57 -5.45 9.97
CA ASN A 45 1.98 -5.13 10.07
C ASN A 45 2.60 -4.80 8.72
N SER A 46 2.28 -5.59 7.70
CA SER A 46 2.80 -5.31 6.36
C SER A 46 2.33 -3.95 5.87
N ALA A 47 1.07 -3.62 6.09
CA ALA A 47 0.53 -2.33 5.65
C ALA A 47 1.24 -1.18 6.36
N ILE A 48 1.47 -1.31 7.66
CA ILE A 48 2.14 -0.27 8.43
C ILE A 48 3.58 -0.08 7.95
N HIS A 49 4.28 -1.19 7.72
CA HIS A 49 5.67 -1.10 7.27
C HIS A 49 5.78 -0.44 5.90
N VAL A 50 4.87 -0.78 5.00
CA VAL A 50 4.87 -0.18 3.67
C VAL A 50 4.54 1.31 3.77
N ALA A 51 3.55 1.68 4.59
CA ALA A 51 3.19 3.08 4.74
C ALA A 51 4.36 3.90 5.30
N ARG A 52 5.06 3.35 6.27
CA ARG A 52 6.22 4.04 6.83
C ARG A 52 7.32 4.22 5.79
N ALA A 53 7.56 3.19 4.99
CA ALA A 53 8.59 3.27 3.97
C ALA A 53 8.25 4.33 2.93
N LEU A 54 6.97 4.56 2.68
CA LEU A 54 6.53 5.57 1.73
C LEU A 54 6.35 6.94 2.38
N GLY A 55 6.44 7.00 3.73
CA GLY A 55 6.30 8.27 4.43
C GLY A 55 4.88 8.78 4.52
N VAL A 56 3.91 7.89 4.47
CA VAL A 56 2.50 8.28 4.58
C VAL A 56 1.85 7.50 5.72
N ASP A 57 0.70 7.98 6.17
CA ASP A 57 -0.05 7.28 7.19
C ASP A 57 -0.68 6.04 6.60
N VAL A 58 -0.68 4.95 7.38
CA VAL A 58 -1.27 3.71 6.90
C VAL A 58 -2.73 3.91 6.54
N GLU A 59 -3.43 4.77 7.26
CA GLU A 59 -4.84 5.01 6.99
C GLU A 59 -5.06 5.62 5.62
N GLU A 60 -4.09 6.39 5.13
CA GLU A 60 -4.21 6.96 3.80
C GLU A 60 -4.06 5.92 2.71
N LEU A 61 -3.37 4.83 3.01
CA LEU A 61 -3.20 3.76 2.05
C LEU A 61 -4.30 2.72 2.10
N LEU A 62 -5.06 2.67 3.18
CA LEU A 62 -6.07 1.62 3.32
C LEU A 62 -7.26 1.88 2.42
N GLU A 63 -7.85 0.79 1.95
CA GLU A 63 -9.06 0.88 1.15
C GLU A 63 -10.15 1.45 2.04
N GLN A 64 -10.74 2.55 1.61
CA GLN A 64 -11.77 3.22 2.40
C GLN A 64 -13.14 2.76 1.94
N PRO A 65 -14.08 2.60 2.87
CA PRO A 65 -15.44 2.29 2.46
C PRO A 65 -16.00 3.47 1.69
N ARG A 66 -16.70 3.20 0.61
CA ARG A 66 -17.29 4.25 -0.16
C ARG A 66 -18.66 4.55 0.33
N LYS A 67 -18.96 5.82 0.32
CA LYS A 67 -20.28 6.21 0.70
C LYS A 67 -21.08 6.40 -0.51
N GLU A 68 -21.25 5.41 -1.14
CA GLU A 68 -21.88 5.56 -2.29
C GLU A 68 -23.21 5.80 -2.22
N HIS A 69 -23.51 5.60 -1.73
CA HIS A 69 -24.67 5.92 -1.75
C HIS A 69 -24.97 7.07 -1.61
N GLU A 70 -24.62 7.46 -1.41
CA GLU A 70 -24.76 8.45 -1.26
C GLU A 70 -25.07 8.82 -2.27
N GLN A 71 -25.35 8.53 -2.74
CA GLN A 71 -25.59 8.94 -3.68
C GLN A 71 -26.30 8.95 -3.93
#